data_8b8334c3d3c42f6a9e400ae70464f2f5
#
_entry.id   8b8334c3d3c42f6a9e400ae70464f2f5
#
_cell.length_a   1.000
_cell.length_b   1.000
_cell.length_c   1.000
_cell.angle_alpha   90.00
_cell.angle_beta   90.00
_cell.angle_gamma   90.00
#
_symmetry.space_group_name_H-M   'P 1'
#
loop_
_entity.id
_entity.type
_entity.pdbx_description
1 polymer ?
#
loop_
_entity_poly.entity_id
_entity_poly.type
_entity_poly.pdbx_seq_one_letter_code
_entity_poly.pdbx_strand_id
1 'polypeptide(L)'
;MRLGGPVFVESDDPEVLARAHRDLGYRAAYTPGGLTAGDTARIKAVRDAFAKHDVIIAETGVWNNLMDPDEDARRKNLSAVIEGLALAEELGSLCCVNIAGGFSASFWAGPHPKNFSQAAFDLAVENARTIIDAVKPKTAKFTYEMMPHMIPDSASRYLDLVQAVDRDAFGVHLDAVNAINSPYAYYDTTAVIRECFEKLGEHVVSCHLKDISMEDDITVRLTEVLAGQGGFDIRSYVSGVAGLAHKPPLMLEHLKSPAEYERAREHVLSVARDIGVSFDD
;
A
#
# COMPACT_ATOMS: atom_id res chain seq x y z
N MET A 1 6.69 -15.98 -1.21
CA MET A 1 5.99 -14.66 -1.05
C MET A 1 6.15 -14.22 0.39
N ARG A 2 6.32 -12.93 0.66
CA ARG A 2 6.56 -12.39 2.01
C ARG A 2 5.28 -11.80 2.60
N LEU A 3 4.98 -12.16 3.84
CA LEU A 3 3.91 -11.55 4.63
C LEU A 3 4.53 -10.47 5.53
N GLY A 4 3.84 -9.36 5.68
CA GLY A 4 4.26 -8.25 6.53
C GLY A 4 3.13 -7.62 7.31
N GLY A 5 3.50 -6.79 8.25
CA GLY A 5 2.59 -6.02 9.09
C GLY A 5 3.37 -5.22 10.13
N PRO A 6 2.70 -4.38 10.92
CA PRO A 6 3.36 -3.62 11.97
C PRO A 6 3.79 -4.51 13.13
N VAL A 7 4.82 -4.06 13.84
CA VAL A 7 5.22 -4.60 15.14
C VAL A 7 4.99 -3.56 16.23
N PHE A 8 4.58 -4.01 17.41
CA PHE A 8 4.19 -3.14 18.52
C PHE A 8 5.24 -3.22 19.64
N VAL A 9 6.46 -2.83 19.28
CA VAL A 9 7.60 -2.77 20.23
C VAL A 9 8.02 -1.33 20.42
N GLU A 10 8.15 -0.91 21.66
CA GLU A 10 8.68 0.42 22.00
C GLU A 10 10.21 0.38 21.93
N SER A 11 10.77 0.55 20.74
CA SER A 11 12.22 0.57 20.52
C SER A 11 12.56 1.35 19.26
N ASP A 12 13.68 2.09 19.32
CA ASP A 12 14.31 2.72 18.15
C ASP A 12 15.52 1.91 17.66
N ASP A 13 15.85 0.79 18.31
CA ASP A 13 16.93 -0.09 17.92
C ASP A 13 16.51 -0.94 16.72
N PRO A 14 17.17 -0.78 15.55
CA PRO A 14 16.84 -1.52 14.35
C PRO A 14 16.91 -3.05 14.52
N GLU A 15 17.82 -3.54 15.33
CA GLU A 15 17.99 -4.98 15.59
C GLU A 15 16.78 -5.55 16.37
N VAL A 16 16.28 -4.79 17.35
CA VAL A 16 15.07 -5.15 18.12
C VAL A 16 13.85 -5.17 17.19
N LEU A 17 13.70 -4.14 16.35
CA LEU A 17 12.59 -4.04 15.40
C LEU A 17 12.60 -5.18 14.37
N ALA A 18 13.76 -5.44 13.75
CA ALA A 18 13.88 -6.51 12.77
C ALA A 18 13.59 -7.89 13.36
N ARG A 19 14.10 -8.17 14.57
CA ARG A 19 13.82 -9.41 15.29
C ARG A 19 12.34 -9.54 15.64
N ALA A 20 11.69 -8.46 16.08
CA ALA A 20 10.26 -8.48 16.39
C ALA A 20 9.40 -8.87 15.19
N HIS A 21 9.74 -8.42 13.96
CA HIS A 21 9.07 -8.90 12.74
C HIS A 21 9.27 -10.40 12.56
N ARG A 22 10.50 -10.88 12.73
CA ARG A 22 10.81 -12.33 12.60
C ARG A 22 10.08 -13.18 13.62
N ASP A 23 10.01 -12.74 14.88
CA ASP A 23 9.35 -13.46 15.96
C ASP A 23 7.84 -13.62 15.70
N LEU A 24 7.22 -12.67 14.95
CA LEU A 24 5.85 -12.74 14.45
C LEU A 24 5.72 -13.50 13.12
N GLY A 25 6.81 -13.99 12.54
CA GLY A 25 6.80 -14.66 11.22
C GLY A 25 6.66 -13.70 10.05
N TYR A 26 6.86 -12.40 10.24
CA TYR A 26 6.89 -11.43 9.13
C TYR A 26 8.26 -11.41 8.44
N ARG A 27 8.21 -11.28 7.11
CA ARG A 27 9.36 -11.14 6.23
C ARG A 27 9.34 -9.86 5.42
N ALA A 28 8.33 -9.02 5.68
CA ALA A 28 8.20 -7.69 5.10
C ALA A 28 7.77 -6.71 6.20
N ALA A 29 8.22 -5.48 6.11
CA ALA A 29 7.99 -4.45 7.11
C ALA A 29 7.66 -3.11 6.46
N TYR A 30 6.94 -2.28 7.18
CA TYR A 30 6.87 -0.85 6.94
C TYR A 30 8.18 -0.18 7.36
N THR A 31 8.52 0.95 6.75
CA THR A 31 9.68 1.74 7.17
C THR A 31 9.57 2.13 8.65
N PRO A 32 10.59 1.86 9.47
CA PRO A 32 10.62 2.31 10.86
C PRO A 32 10.50 3.83 10.98
N GLY A 33 9.81 4.29 12.02
CA GLY A 33 9.60 5.72 12.26
C GLY A 33 10.87 6.51 12.53
N GLY A 34 10.80 7.84 12.34
CA GLY A 34 11.86 8.79 12.69
C GLY A 34 13.09 8.75 11.79
N LEU A 35 12.99 8.14 10.60
CA LEU A 35 14.02 8.20 9.56
C LEU A 35 13.79 9.40 8.63
N THR A 36 14.87 10.00 8.16
CA THR A 36 14.86 11.04 7.14
C THR A 36 15.92 10.75 6.09
N ALA A 37 15.66 11.15 4.85
CA ALA A 37 16.64 11.05 3.78
C ALA A 37 17.95 11.77 4.15
N GLY A 38 19.09 11.17 3.85
CA GLY A 38 20.41 11.71 4.20
C GLY A 38 20.94 11.34 5.58
N ASP A 39 20.13 10.74 6.47
CA ASP A 39 20.65 10.14 7.72
C ASP A 39 21.33 8.79 7.45
N THR A 40 22.45 8.86 6.74
CA THR A 40 23.16 7.70 6.21
C THR A 40 23.51 6.67 7.28
N ALA A 41 23.85 7.12 8.49
CA ALA A 41 24.25 6.22 9.56
C ALA A 41 23.07 5.40 10.07
N ARG A 42 21.92 6.04 10.32
CA ARG A 42 20.71 5.39 10.82
C ARG A 42 20.06 4.52 9.73
N ILE A 43 20.02 5.01 8.49
CA ILE A 43 19.54 4.24 7.33
C ILE A 43 20.37 2.95 7.16
N LYS A 44 21.71 3.06 7.23
CA LYS A 44 22.58 1.89 7.15
C LYS A 44 22.32 0.89 8.27
N ALA A 45 22.14 1.37 9.50
CA ALA A 45 21.87 0.50 10.65
C ALA A 45 20.55 -0.27 10.48
N VAL A 46 19.49 0.40 9.99
CA VAL A 46 18.19 -0.24 9.69
C VAL A 46 18.36 -1.28 8.59
N ARG A 47 18.97 -0.92 7.46
CA ARG A 47 19.20 -1.85 6.35
C ARG A 47 19.95 -3.10 6.78
N ASP A 48 21.05 -2.93 7.52
CA ASP A 48 21.89 -4.05 7.96
C ASP A 48 21.15 -4.97 8.93
N ALA A 49 20.39 -4.40 9.89
CA ALA A 49 19.61 -5.17 10.84
C ALA A 49 18.47 -5.95 10.15
N PHE A 50 17.70 -5.30 9.28
CA PHE A 50 16.60 -5.95 8.59
C PHE A 50 17.09 -7.02 7.61
N ALA A 51 18.16 -6.74 6.87
CA ALA A 51 18.78 -7.74 5.98
C ALA A 51 19.32 -8.96 6.77
N LYS A 52 19.95 -8.75 7.93
CA LYS A 52 20.45 -9.82 8.80
C LYS A 52 19.34 -10.77 9.26
N HIS A 53 18.16 -10.23 9.50
CA HIS A 53 16.98 -10.98 9.91
C HIS A 53 16.10 -11.46 8.73
N ASP A 54 16.56 -11.26 7.50
CA ASP A 54 15.80 -11.59 6.27
C ASP A 54 14.38 -10.98 6.27
N VAL A 55 14.28 -9.72 6.65
CA VAL A 55 13.07 -8.90 6.55
C VAL A 55 13.32 -7.80 5.52
N ILE A 56 12.52 -7.72 4.47
CA ILE A 56 12.57 -6.60 3.53
C ILE A 56 11.80 -5.41 4.08
N ILE A 57 12.21 -4.20 3.70
CA ILE A 57 11.39 -3.02 3.90
C ILE A 57 10.53 -2.87 2.64
N ALA A 58 9.23 -3.14 2.80
CA ALA A 58 8.29 -3.14 1.69
C ALA A 58 7.90 -1.72 1.29
N GLU A 59 7.58 -0.90 2.27
CA GLU A 59 6.90 0.37 2.05
C GLU A 59 7.43 1.50 2.91
N THR A 60 7.64 2.65 2.28
CA THR A 60 7.83 3.96 2.93
C THR A 60 6.55 4.76 2.72
N GLY A 61 5.63 4.71 3.68
CA GLY A 61 4.36 5.44 3.62
C GLY A 61 4.54 6.91 4.00
N VAL A 62 3.98 7.83 3.20
CA VAL A 62 4.05 9.28 3.47
C VAL A 62 2.69 9.87 3.81
N TRP A 63 1.64 9.48 3.12
CA TRP A 63 0.24 9.78 3.41
C TRP A 63 -0.08 11.29 3.45
N ASN A 64 0.23 12.00 2.38
CA ASN A 64 -0.04 13.43 2.23
C ASN A 64 -1.02 13.71 1.08
N ASN A 65 -1.85 14.75 1.25
CA ASN A 65 -2.78 15.19 0.22
C ASN A 65 -2.06 16.05 -0.84
N LEU A 66 -1.81 15.47 -2.03
CA LEU A 66 -1.15 16.18 -3.14
C LEU A 66 -2.11 17.04 -3.96
N MET A 67 -3.41 17.03 -3.63
CA MET A 67 -4.46 17.83 -4.27
C MET A 67 -5.11 18.80 -3.27
N ASP A 68 -4.44 19.09 -2.15
CA ASP A 68 -4.96 19.99 -1.13
C ASP A 68 -5.43 21.31 -1.76
N PRO A 69 -6.63 21.80 -1.42
CA PRO A 69 -7.13 23.09 -1.90
C PRO A 69 -6.21 24.27 -1.54
N ASP A 70 -5.51 24.17 -0.38
CA ASP A 70 -4.51 25.15 0.02
C ASP A 70 -3.20 24.90 -0.74
N GLU A 71 -2.74 25.90 -1.48
CA GLU A 71 -1.55 25.80 -2.34
C GLU A 71 -0.25 25.65 -1.54
N ASP A 72 -0.14 26.29 -0.39
CA ASP A 72 1.05 26.19 0.45
C ASP A 72 1.13 24.81 1.09
N ALA A 73 0.00 24.28 1.58
CA ALA A 73 -0.11 22.90 2.06
C ALA A 73 0.25 21.91 0.95
N ARG A 74 -0.28 22.08 -0.25
CA ARG A 74 0.01 21.22 -1.41
C ARG A 74 1.49 21.19 -1.76
N ARG A 75 2.17 22.35 -1.79
CA ARG A 75 3.63 22.43 -2.04
C ARG A 75 4.42 21.71 -0.95
N LYS A 76 4.06 21.93 0.32
CA LYS A 76 4.69 21.25 1.45
C LYS A 76 4.50 19.74 1.38
N ASN A 77 3.29 19.29 1.07
CA ASN A 77 2.97 17.88 0.91
C ASN A 77 3.78 17.24 -0.22
N LEU A 78 3.90 17.92 -1.36
CA LEU A 78 4.70 17.45 -2.49
C LEU A 78 6.18 17.31 -2.10
N SER A 79 6.75 18.28 -1.39
CA SER A 79 8.12 18.20 -0.89
C SER A 79 8.32 17.01 0.05
N ALA A 80 7.38 16.77 0.97
CA ALA A 80 7.45 15.65 1.90
C ALA A 80 7.41 14.29 1.16
N VAL A 81 6.64 14.17 0.08
CA VAL A 81 6.60 12.93 -0.71
C VAL A 81 7.88 12.75 -1.53
N ILE A 82 8.49 13.81 -2.04
CA ILE A 82 9.81 13.76 -2.69
C ILE A 82 10.86 13.26 -1.69
N GLU A 83 10.89 13.78 -0.47
CA GLU A 83 11.78 13.32 0.60
C GLU A 83 11.51 11.86 0.98
N GLY A 84 10.23 11.45 1.02
CA GLY A 84 9.85 10.06 1.27
C GLY A 84 10.34 9.09 0.20
N LEU A 85 10.28 9.47 -1.08
CA LEU A 85 10.82 8.65 -2.16
C LEU A 85 12.35 8.59 -2.11
N ALA A 86 13.02 9.69 -1.76
CA ALA A 86 14.47 9.69 -1.55
C ALA A 86 14.86 8.77 -0.37
N LEU A 87 14.13 8.81 0.74
CA LEU A 87 14.33 7.89 1.85
C LEU A 87 14.10 6.43 1.43
N ALA A 88 13.03 6.14 0.68
CA ALA A 88 12.75 4.78 0.18
C ALA A 88 13.92 4.24 -0.65
N GLU A 89 14.48 5.05 -1.55
CA GLU A 89 15.64 4.67 -2.37
C GLU A 89 16.88 4.42 -1.51
N GLU A 90 17.20 5.31 -0.56
CA GLU A 90 18.37 5.15 0.31
C GLU A 90 18.22 3.94 1.26
N LEU A 91 17.00 3.68 1.72
CA LEU A 91 16.68 2.58 2.63
C LEU A 91 16.64 1.23 1.92
N GLY A 92 16.43 1.23 0.61
CA GLY A 92 16.18 0.02 -0.18
C GLY A 92 14.76 -0.52 0.00
N SER A 93 13.81 0.35 0.33
CA SER A 93 12.37 0.03 0.34
C SER A 93 11.90 -0.26 -1.09
N LEU A 94 10.94 -1.17 -1.25
CA LEU A 94 10.42 -1.48 -2.58
C LEU A 94 9.65 -0.30 -3.16
N CYS A 95 8.92 0.43 -2.35
CA CYS A 95 8.22 1.64 -2.79
C CYS A 95 8.12 2.74 -1.73
N CYS A 96 7.94 3.96 -2.22
CA CYS A 96 7.31 5.05 -1.49
C CYS A 96 5.84 5.07 -1.86
N VAL A 97 4.95 4.91 -0.90
CA VAL A 97 3.50 4.91 -1.12
C VAL A 97 2.87 6.17 -0.57
N ASN A 98 1.98 6.76 -1.36
CA ASN A 98 1.14 7.89 -1.00
C ASN A 98 -0.25 7.74 -1.62
N ILE A 99 -1.20 8.59 -1.28
CA ILE A 99 -2.43 8.78 -2.04
C ILE A 99 -2.27 9.90 -3.06
N ALA A 100 -3.03 9.90 -4.14
CA ALA A 100 -3.03 11.04 -5.07
C ALA A 100 -3.59 12.31 -4.40
N GLY A 101 -4.48 12.12 -3.42
CA GLY A 101 -5.12 13.20 -2.69
C GLY A 101 -6.48 13.58 -3.26
N GLY A 102 -7.13 14.54 -2.61
CA GLY A 102 -8.46 14.98 -2.98
C GLY A 102 -8.74 16.44 -2.60
N PHE A 103 -9.85 16.94 -3.11
CA PHE A 103 -10.28 18.34 -2.95
C PHE A 103 -11.19 18.56 -1.74
N SER A 104 -11.34 17.59 -0.85
CA SER A 104 -12.14 17.75 0.38
C SER A 104 -11.41 18.66 1.38
N ALA A 105 -12.09 19.69 1.87
CA ALA A 105 -11.56 20.57 2.90
C ALA A 105 -11.80 20.06 4.32
N SER A 106 -12.70 19.08 4.50
CA SER A 106 -13.08 18.56 5.83
C SER A 106 -12.28 17.36 6.27
N PHE A 107 -11.74 16.60 5.32
CA PHE A 107 -10.92 15.43 5.58
C PHE A 107 -9.90 15.25 4.45
N TRP A 108 -8.63 15.15 4.79
CA TRP A 108 -7.49 15.15 3.85
C TRP A 108 -7.57 14.07 2.75
N ALA A 109 -8.23 12.94 3.03
CA ALA A 109 -8.48 11.86 2.10
C ALA A 109 -9.97 11.67 1.78
N GLY A 110 -10.79 12.73 1.97
CA GLY A 110 -12.25 12.64 1.90
C GLY A 110 -12.83 12.65 0.49
N PRO A 111 -14.10 12.21 0.37
CA PRO A 111 -14.81 12.25 -0.89
C PRO A 111 -15.09 13.69 -1.33
N HIS A 112 -14.93 13.94 -2.65
CA HIS A 112 -15.28 15.20 -3.27
C HIS A 112 -15.56 14.96 -4.77
N PRO A 113 -16.57 15.60 -5.39
CA PRO A 113 -16.92 15.33 -6.78
C PRO A 113 -15.76 15.63 -7.77
N LYS A 114 -14.91 16.59 -7.47
CA LYS A 114 -13.74 16.89 -8.32
C LYS A 114 -12.67 15.79 -8.30
N ASN A 115 -12.65 14.89 -7.30
CA ASN A 115 -11.66 13.80 -7.24
C ASN A 115 -11.70 12.89 -8.47
N PHE A 116 -12.85 12.80 -9.17
CA PHE A 116 -13.03 11.97 -10.34
C PHE A 116 -12.91 12.73 -11.68
N SER A 117 -12.55 14.02 -11.62
CA SER A 117 -12.43 14.85 -12.82
C SER A 117 -11.17 14.54 -13.62
N GLN A 118 -11.16 14.89 -14.91
CA GLN A 118 -9.96 14.84 -15.74
C GLN A 118 -8.84 15.71 -15.16
N ALA A 119 -9.18 16.88 -14.61
CA ALA A 119 -8.19 17.75 -13.98
C ALA A 119 -7.51 17.10 -12.75
N ALA A 120 -8.24 16.29 -11.96
CA ALA A 120 -7.63 15.51 -10.88
C ALA A 120 -6.68 14.43 -11.42
N PHE A 121 -7.08 13.75 -12.50
CA PHE A 121 -6.22 12.77 -13.15
C PHE A 121 -4.93 13.41 -13.68
N ASP A 122 -5.04 14.51 -14.41
CA ASP A 122 -3.89 15.23 -14.97
C ASP A 122 -2.94 15.72 -13.86
N LEU A 123 -3.49 16.21 -12.74
CA LEU A 123 -2.71 16.63 -11.58
C LEU A 123 -2.02 15.43 -10.89
N ALA A 124 -2.67 14.28 -10.80
CA ALA A 124 -2.04 13.06 -10.27
C ALA A 124 -0.85 12.63 -11.13
N VAL A 125 -0.99 12.68 -12.45
CA VAL A 125 0.11 12.40 -13.41
C VAL A 125 1.25 13.39 -13.25
N GLU A 126 0.96 14.68 -13.17
CA GLU A 126 1.96 15.74 -13.01
C GLU A 126 2.74 15.59 -11.70
N ASN A 127 2.04 15.35 -10.59
CA ASN A 127 2.65 15.14 -9.28
C ASN A 127 3.56 13.90 -9.28
N ALA A 128 3.10 12.76 -9.83
CA ALA A 128 3.90 11.55 -9.90
C ALA A 128 5.19 11.77 -10.70
N ARG A 129 5.09 12.42 -11.86
CA ARG A 129 6.25 12.77 -12.68
C ARG A 129 7.21 13.71 -11.94
N THR A 130 6.69 14.74 -11.28
CA THR A 130 7.49 15.69 -10.51
C THR A 130 8.26 15.00 -9.40
N ILE A 131 7.62 14.10 -8.64
CA ILE A 131 8.23 13.35 -7.55
C ILE A 131 9.35 12.44 -8.10
N ILE A 132 9.05 11.66 -9.12
CA ILE A 132 10.00 10.72 -9.71
C ILE A 132 11.18 11.45 -10.37
N ASP A 133 10.91 12.49 -11.15
CA ASP A 133 11.94 13.23 -11.88
C ASP A 133 12.85 14.03 -10.92
N ALA A 134 12.36 14.42 -9.73
CA ALA A 134 13.16 15.07 -8.70
C ALA A 134 14.15 14.11 -8.04
N VAL A 135 13.74 12.89 -7.73
CA VAL A 135 14.55 11.88 -7.01
C VAL A 135 15.36 11.01 -7.97
N LYS A 136 14.77 10.62 -9.10
CA LYS A 136 15.34 9.69 -10.08
C LYS A 136 15.78 8.37 -9.43
N PRO A 137 14.87 7.70 -8.72
CA PRO A 137 15.20 6.47 -8.01
C PRO A 137 15.62 5.38 -9.01
N LYS A 138 16.52 4.49 -8.58
CA LYS A 138 17.04 3.38 -9.40
C LYS A 138 16.36 2.07 -9.06
N THR A 139 15.92 1.91 -7.82
CA THR A 139 15.37 0.67 -7.28
C THR A 139 13.99 0.86 -6.68
N ALA A 140 13.78 1.88 -5.87
CA ALA A 140 12.47 2.14 -5.29
C ALA A 140 11.47 2.63 -6.35
N LYS A 141 10.21 2.24 -6.18
CA LYS A 141 9.12 2.75 -7.01
C LYS A 141 8.35 3.82 -6.24
N PHE A 142 7.82 4.81 -6.94
CA PHE A 142 6.75 5.64 -6.41
C PHE A 142 5.40 5.02 -6.76
N THR A 143 4.49 4.97 -5.81
CA THR A 143 3.17 4.38 -6.01
C THR A 143 2.09 5.25 -5.38
N TYR A 144 0.89 5.23 -5.98
CA TYR A 144 -0.32 5.65 -5.29
C TYR A 144 -1.06 4.44 -4.76
N GLU A 145 -1.60 4.53 -3.56
CA GLU A 145 -2.55 3.52 -3.11
C GLU A 145 -3.89 3.71 -3.84
N MET A 146 -4.51 2.62 -4.23
CA MET A 146 -5.88 2.61 -4.73
C MET A 146 -6.85 3.04 -3.62
N MET A 147 -7.78 3.95 -3.90
CA MET A 147 -8.67 4.54 -2.89
C MET A 147 -10.12 4.59 -3.41
N PRO A 148 -11.13 4.41 -2.55
CA PRO A 148 -12.53 4.27 -3.00
C PRO A 148 -13.17 5.55 -3.55
N HIS A 149 -12.62 6.72 -3.27
CA HIS A 149 -13.21 8.02 -3.68
C HIS A 149 -12.22 9.03 -4.20
N MET A 150 -11.09 8.57 -4.72
CA MET A 150 -10.13 9.39 -5.46
C MET A 150 -9.37 8.52 -6.45
N ILE A 151 -8.63 9.15 -7.36
CA ILE A 151 -7.81 8.44 -8.35
C ILE A 151 -6.56 7.87 -7.66
N PRO A 152 -6.23 6.60 -7.93
CA PRO A 152 -6.96 5.58 -8.71
C PRO A 152 -8.04 4.88 -7.87
N ASP A 153 -9.25 4.71 -8.41
CA ASP A 153 -10.42 4.10 -7.74
C ASP A 153 -10.82 2.73 -8.33
N SER A 154 -10.12 2.29 -9.35
CA SER A 154 -10.36 1.03 -10.05
C SER A 154 -9.11 0.55 -10.78
N ALA A 155 -9.06 -0.73 -11.13
CA ALA A 155 -7.95 -1.31 -11.88
C ALA A 155 -7.75 -0.64 -13.25
N SER A 156 -8.84 -0.35 -13.96
CA SER A 156 -8.79 0.35 -15.23
C SER A 156 -8.19 1.75 -15.12
N ARG A 157 -8.66 2.53 -14.13
CA ARG A 157 -8.18 3.89 -13.90
C ARG A 157 -6.73 3.92 -13.44
N TYR A 158 -6.31 2.90 -12.69
CA TYR A 158 -4.91 2.78 -12.29
C TYR A 158 -4.01 2.43 -13.49
N LEU A 159 -4.46 1.55 -14.39
CA LEU A 159 -3.72 1.27 -15.62
C LEU A 159 -3.57 2.51 -16.50
N ASP A 160 -4.66 3.30 -16.66
CA ASP A 160 -4.60 4.58 -17.36
C ASP A 160 -3.54 5.51 -16.74
N LEU A 161 -3.48 5.53 -15.40
CA LEU A 161 -2.51 6.35 -14.66
C LEU A 161 -1.07 5.86 -14.87
N VAL A 162 -0.82 4.56 -14.83
CA VAL A 162 0.50 3.97 -15.13
C VAL A 162 0.97 4.37 -16.53
N GLN A 163 0.08 4.23 -17.52
CA GLN A 163 0.38 4.61 -18.91
C GLN A 163 0.62 6.11 -19.06
N ALA A 164 -0.21 6.94 -18.39
CA ALA A 164 -0.09 8.39 -18.48
C ALA A 164 1.15 8.93 -17.76
N VAL A 165 1.55 8.36 -16.62
CA VAL A 165 2.77 8.77 -15.91
C VAL A 165 4.01 8.48 -16.75
N ASP A 166 4.05 7.35 -17.43
CA ASP A 166 5.12 6.98 -18.37
C ASP A 166 6.52 7.15 -17.73
N ARG A 167 6.74 6.51 -16.59
CA ARG A 167 8.01 6.44 -15.86
C ARG A 167 8.20 5.03 -15.32
N ASP A 168 9.33 4.40 -15.62
CA ASP A 168 9.68 3.07 -15.11
C ASP A 168 9.67 3.01 -13.58
N ALA A 169 9.92 4.12 -12.91
CA ALA A 169 9.89 4.23 -11.46
C ALA A 169 8.48 4.42 -10.88
N PHE A 170 7.42 4.45 -11.70
CA PHE A 170 6.05 4.42 -11.21
C PHE A 170 5.54 2.98 -11.16
N GLY A 171 4.95 2.58 -10.04
CA GLY A 171 4.41 1.25 -9.83
C GLY A 171 3.00 1.28 -9.24
N VAL A 172 2.48 0.11 -8.95
CA VAL A 172 1.15 -0.07 -8.37
C VAL A 172 1.28 -0.54 -6.92
N HIS A 173 0.65 0.18 -6.01
CA HIS A 173 0.35 -0.27 -4.67
C HIS A 173 -1.09 -0.78 -4.66
N LEU A 174 -1.25 -2.10 -4.59
CA LEU A 174 -2.55 -2.72 -4.78
C LEU A 174 -3.26 -2.94 -3.44
N ASP A 175 -4.34 -2.18 -3.24
CA ASP A 175 -5.36 -2.45 -2.25
C ASP A 175 -6.69 -2.74 -2.94
N ALA A 176 -6.93 -4.02 -3.20
CA ALA A 176 -8.12 -4.43 -3.95
C ALA A 176 -9.42 -4.23 -3.15
N VAL A 177 -9.34 -4.16 -1.82
CA VAL A 177 -10.52 -3.86 -0.99
C VAL A 177 -11.02 -2.44 -1.24
N ASN A 178 -10.13 -1.50 -1.48
CA ASN A 178 -10.50 -0.11 -1.81
C ASN A 178 -11.21 0.04 -3.17
N ALA A 179 -11.13 -0.96 -4.05
CA ALA A 179 -11.94 -1.01 -5.27
C ALA A 179 -13.37 -1.53 -5.04
N ILE A 180 -13.68 -2.05 -3.83
CA ILE A 180 -15.00 -2.56 -3.47
C ILE A 180 -15.83 -1.39 -2.93
N ASN A 181 -16.45 -0.64 -3.82
CA ASN A 181 -17.16 0.61 -3.51
C ASN A 181 -18.67 0.58 -3.84
N SER A 182 -19.22 -0.60 -4.07
CA SER A 182 -20.64 -0.78 -4.42
C SER A 182 -21.11 -2.17 -4.06
N PRO A 183 -22.45 -2.41 -3.94
CA PRO A 183 -23.00 -3.76 -3.77
C PRO A 183 -22.60 -4.73 -4.87
N TYR A 184 -22.49 -4.28 -6.12
CA TYR A 184 -22.05 -5.14 -7.23
C TYR A 184 -20.62 -5.63 -7.01
N ALA A 185 -19.70 -4.75 -6.65
CA ALA A 185 -18.32 -5.10 -6.35
C ALA A 185 -18.23 -5.99 -5.10
N TYR A 186 -19.06 -5.72 -4.07
CA TYR A 186 -19.07 -6.49 -2.84
C TYR A 186 -19.57 -7.93 -3.02
N TYR A 187 -20.59 -8.15 -3.85
CA TYR A 187 -21.12 -9.50 -4.10
C TYR A 187 -20.31 -10.31 -5.12
N ASP A 188 -19.35 -9.70 -5.81
CA ASP A 188 -18.43 -10.38 -6.73
C ASP A 188 -16.99 -9.86 -6.56
N THR A 189 -16.46 -9.96 -5.34
CA THR A 189 -15.09 -9.55 -5.03
C THR A 189 -14.05 -10.34 -5.84
N THR A 190 -14.35 -11.60 -6.21
CA THR A 190 -13.50 -12.41 -7.08
C THR A 190 -13.31 -11.76 -8.45
N ALA A 191 -14.35 -11.19 -9.05
CA ALA A 191 -14.22 -10.47 -10.33
C ALA A 191 -13.38 -9.20 -10.20
N VAL A 192 -13.54 -8.44 -9.10
CA VAL A 192 -12.72 -7.26 -8.81
C VAL A 192 -11.24 -7.63 -8.68
N ILE A 193 -10.94 -8.67 -7.91
CA ILE A 193 -9.58 -9.18 -7.69
C ILE A 193 -8.96 -9.62 -9.03
N ARG A 194 -9.71 -10.39 -9.82
CA ARG A 194 -9.25 -10.86 -11.13
C ARG A 194 -8.91 -9.69 -12.05
N GLU A 195 -9.79 -8.68 -12.15
CA GLU A 195 -9.53 -7.50 -12.95
C GLU A 195 -8.26 -6.76 -12.50
N CYS A 196 -8.03 -6.64 -11.18
CA CYS A 196 -6.82 -6.04 -10.64
C CYS A 196 -5.57 -6.77 -11.13
N PHE A 197 -5.52 -8.10 -11.02
CA PHE A 197 -4.32 -8.85 -11.44
C PHE A 197 -4.17 -8.92 -12.96
N GLU A 198 -5.25 -9.04 -13.73
CA GLU A 198 -5.20 -9.04 -15.20
C GLU A 198 -4.67 -7.72 -15.76
N LYS A 199 -5.05 -6.59 -15.16
CA LYS A 199 -4.66 -5.26 -15.67
C LYS A 199 -3.38 -4.72 -15.06
N LEU A 200 -3.14 -4.99 -13.78
CA LEU A 200 -2.11 -4.33 -12.99
C LEU A 200 -0.96 -5.25 -12.59
N GLY A 201 -1.12 -6.58 -12.71
CA GLY A 201 -0.21 -7.56 -12.12
C GLY A 201 1.25 -7.33 -12.40
N GLU A 202 1.63 -6.93 -13.62
CA GLU A 202 3.02 -6.64 -14.00
C GLU A 202 3.61 -5.39 -13.31
N HIS A 203 2.75 -4.50 -12.83
CA HIS A 203 3.13 -3.22 -12.22
C HIS A 203 3.06 -3.23 -10.69
N VAL A 204 2.46 -4.29 -10.08
CA VAL A 204 2.28 -4.37 -8.62
C VAL A 204 3.63 -4.45 -7.92
N VAL A 205 3.86 -3.58 -6.94
CA VAL A 205 5.10 -3.51 -6.15
C VAL A 205 4.88 -4.01 -4.73
N SER A 206 3.74 -3.67 -4.14
CA SER A 206 3.31 -4.10 -2.81
C SER A 206 1.79 -4.22 -2.77
N CYS A 207 1.28 -5.02 -1.87
CA CYS A 207 -0.15 -5.28 -1.71
C CYS A 207 -0.55 -5.07 -0.26
N HIS A 208 -1.69 -4.38 -0.03
CA HIS A 208 -2.37 -4.42 1.25
C HIS A 208 -3.40 -5.54 1.29
N LEU A 209 -3.58 -6.12 2.46
CA LEU A 209 -4.65 -7.07 2.75
C LEU A 209 -5.45 -6.62 3.95
N LYS A 210 -6.71 -6.43 3.72
CA LYS A 210 -7.77 -6.21 4.70
C LYS A 210 -9.04 -6.92 4.25
N ASP A 211 -10.12 -6.78 4.97
CA ASP A 211 -11.41 -7.37 4.62
C ASP A 211 -12.50 -6.32 4.79
N ILE A 212 -13.64 -6.54 4.15
CA ILE A 212 -14.73 -5.58 4.12
C ILE A 212 -16.06 -6.30 4.27
N SER A 213 -16.98 -5.72 5.05
CA SER A 213 -18.36 -6.18 5.16
C SER A 213 -19.32 -5.09 4.69
N MET A 214 -20.46 -5.53 4.17
CA MET A 214 -21.59 -4.67 3.90
C MET A 214 -22.62 -4.83 5.02
N GLU A 215 -23.01 -3.71 5.62
CA GLU A 215 -24.00 -3.71 6.69
C GLU A 215 -25.38 -4.05 6.14
N ASP A 216 -26.17 -4.79 6.92
CA ASP A 216 -27.57 -5.12 6.61
C ASP A 216 -28.46 -3.91 6.97
N ASP A 217 -28.48 -2.92 6.07
CA ASP A 217 -29.23 -1.67 6.19
C ASP A 217 -29.81 -1.26 4.82
N ILE A 218 -30.80 -0.35 4.83
CA ILE A 218 -31.36 0.22 3.59
C ILE A 218 -30.31 1.04 2.82
N THR A 219 -29.45 1.74 3.52
CA THR A 219 -28.35 2.51 2.91
C THR A 219 -27.11 1.65 2.79
N VAL A 220 -26.42 1.72 1.63
CA VAL A 220 -25.17 1.00 1.43
C VAL A 220 -24.10 1.55 2.38
N ARG A 221 -23.61 0.69 3.25
CA ARG A 221 -22.48 0.95 4.13
C ARG A 221 -21.51 -0.20 4.02
N LEU A 222 -20.28 0.14 3.62
CA LEU A 222 -19.15 -0.78 3.53
C LEU A 222 -18.18 -0.41 4.65
N THR A 223 -17.81 -1.39 5.47
CA THR A 223 -16.98 -1.19 6.65
C THR A 223 -15.83 -2.19 6.64
N GLU A 224 -14.62 -1.70 6.87
CA GLU A 224 -13.46 -2.57 7.04
C GLU A 224 -13.61 -3.44 8.29
N VAL A 225 -13.28 -4.70 8.15
CA VAL A 225 -13.37 -5.70 9.22
C VAL A 225 -12.11 -6.56 9.28
N LEU A 226 -11.98 -7.34 10.33
CA LEU A 226 -10.86 -8.27 10.48
C LEU A 226 -10.89 -9.31 9.34
N ALA A 227 -9.73 -9.62 8.79
CA ALA A 227 -9.57 -10.62 7.74
C ALA A 227 -10.26 -11.94 8.10
N GLY A 228 -11.14 -12.39 7.22
CA GLY A 228 -12.00 -13.57 7.41
C GLY A 228 -13.35 -13.28 8.06
N GLN A 229 -13.69 -12.03 8.35
CA GLN A 229 -15.00 -11.63 8.90
C GLN A 229 -15.87 -10.87 7.89
N GLY A 230 -15.35 -10.61 6.71
CA GLY A 230 -16.03 -9.91 5.63
C GLY A 230 -16.35 -10.81 4.44
N GLY A 231 -16.59 -10.15 3.30
CA GLY A 231 -16.93 -10.78 2.01
C GLY A 231 -15.80 -10.75 0.98
N PHE A 232 -14.61 -10.28 1.36
CA PHE A 232 -13.48 -10.26 0.43
C PHE A 232 -12.95 -11.67 0.17
N ASP A 233 -12.79 -12.06 -1.09
CA ASP A 233 -12.23 -13.36 -1.47
C ASP A 233 -10.72 -13.40 -1.25
N ILE A 234 -10.32 -13.52 0.03
CA ILE A 234 -8.91 -13.60 0.46
C ILE A 234 -8.18 -14.74 -0.25
N ARG A 235 -8.88 -15.86 -0.54
CA ARG A 235 -8.32 -17.03 -1.24
C ARG A 235 -7.85 -16.64 -2.65
N SER A 236 -8.72 -16.01 -3.43
CA SER A 236 -8.39 -15.52 -4.77
C SER A 236 -7.31 -14.45 -4.73
N TYR A 237 -7.34 -13.57 -3.74
CA TYR A 237 -6.35 -12.50 -3.60
C TYR A 237 -4.95 -13.05 -3.30
N VAL A 238 -4.82 -13.92 -2.30
CA VAL A 238 -3.54 -14.58 -1.96
C VAL A 238 -3.01 -15.42 -3.13
N SER A 239 -3.90 -16.13 -3.84
CA SER A 239 -3.52 -16.86 -5.06
C SER A 239 -3.00 -15.94 -6.16
N GLY A 240 -3.66 -14.80 -6.36
CA GLY A 240 -3.27 -13.80 -7.35
C GLY A 240 -1.89 -13.21 -7.06
N VAL A 241 -1.64 -12.77 -5.82
CA VAL A 241 -0.32 -12.26 -5.41
C VAL A 241 0.76 -13.32 -5.57
N ALA A 242 0.49 -14.57 -5.14
CA ALA A 242 1.43 -15.68 -5.26
C ALA A 242 1.73 -16.07 -6.72
N GLY A 243 0.78 -15.81 -7.63
CA GLY A 243 0.91 -16.07 -9.07
C GLY A 243 1.79 -15.07 -9.80
N LEU A 244 2.07 -13.90 -9.22
CA LEU A 244 2.94 -12.90 -9.83
C LEU A 244 4.39 -13.35 -9.77
N ALA A 245 5.11 -13.27 -10.91
CA ALA A 245 6.48 -13.78 -11.03
C ALA A 245 7.46 -13.09 -10.06
N HIS A 246 7.27 -11.81 -9.80
CA HIS A 246 8.10 -11.00 -8.90
C HIS A 246 7.66 -11.04 -7.43
N LYS A 247 6.55 -11.75 -7.11
CA LYS A 247 6.08 -12.06 -5.76
C LYS A 247 6.10 -10.85 -4.82
N PRO A 248 5.31 -9.81 -5.07
CA PRO A 248 5.25 -8.65 -4.18
C PRO A 248 4.87 -9.06 -2.76
N PRO A 249 5.28 -8.30 -1.73
CA PRO A 249 4.87 -8.57 -0.36
C PRO A 249 3.38 -8.32 -0.17
N LEU A 250 2.79 -9.03 0.79
CA LEU A 250 1.43 -8.86 1.24
C LEU A 250 1.46 -8.27 2.65
N MET A 251 0.97 -7.05 2.82
CA MET A 251 1.04 -6.30 4.07
C MET A 251 -0.33 -6.23 4.73
N LEU A 252 -0.40 -6.60 6.00
CA LEU A 252 -1.62 -6.45 6.82
C LEU A 252 -1.74 -5.01 7.31
N GLU A 253 -2.94 -4.43 7.22
CA GLU A 253 -3.16 -3.05 7.65
C GLU A 253 -4.51 -2.81 8.35
N HIS A 254 -4.69 -1.59 8.87
CA HIS A 254 -5.93 -1.03 9.42
C HIS A 254 -6.58 -1.81 10.56
N LEU A 255 -5.81 -2.63 11.28
CA LEU A 255 -6.29 -3.32 12.46
C LEU A 255 -5.98 -2.52 13.74
N LYS A 256 -6.82 -2.70 14.77
CA LYS A 256 -6.85 -1.80 15.94
C LYS A 256 -5.89 -2.21 17.06
N SER A 257 -5.40 -3.45 17.03
CA SER A 257 -4.59 -3.98 18.12
C SER A 257 -3.63 -5.10 17.67
N PRO A 258 -2.56 -5.37 18.43
CA PRO A 258 -1.68 -6.50 18.17
C PRO A 258 -2.44 -7.83 18.05
N ALA A 259 -3.45 -8.05 18.89
CA ALA A 259 -4.26 -9.27 18.87
C ALA A 259 -5.09 -9.42 17.58
N GLU A 260 -5.55 -8.30 17.00
CA GLU A 260 -6.23 -8.34 15.71
C GLU A 260 -5.25 -8.65 14.56
N TYR A 261 -4.05 -8.08 14.57
CA TYR A 261 -2.99 -8.43 13.61
C TYR A 261 -2.60 -9.89 13.70
N GLU A 262 -2.48 -10.45 14.91
CA GLU A 262 -2.20 -11.89 15.09
C GLU A 262 -3.30 -12.76 14.49
N ARG A 263 -4.58 -12.47 14.77
CA ARG A 263 -5.71 -13.21 14.23
C ARG A 263 -5.79 -13.11 12.69
N ALA A 264 -5.57 -11.90 12.14
CA ALA A 264 -5.54 -11.70 10.69
C ALA A 264 -4.39 -12.50 10.05
N ARG A 265 -3.21 -12.44 10.63
CA ARG A 265 -2.05 -13.23 10.19
C ARG A 265 -2.35 -14.73 10.20
N GLU A 266 -2.89 -15.27 11.29
CA GLU A 266 -3.26 -16.69 11.40
C GLU A 266 -4.28 -17.08 10.35
N HIS A 267 -5.30 -16.26 10.12
CA HIS A 267 -6.31 -16.50 9.09
C HIS A 267 -5.68 -16.54 7.69
N VAL A 268 -4.87 -15.55 7.32
CA VAL A 268 -4.20 -15.48 6.02
C VAL A 268 -3.27 -16.67 5.80
N LEU A 269 -2.50 -17.07 6.82
CA LEU A 269 -1.63 -18.25 6.77
C LEU A 269 -2.44 -19.55 6.63
N SER A 270 -3.62 -19.63 7.26
CA SER A 270 -4.52 -20.79 7.09
C SER A 270 -5.06 -20.87 5.67
N VAL A 271 -5.55 -19.74 5.13
CA VAL A 271 -6.01 -19.66 3.74
C VAL A 271 -4.91 -20.06 2.76
N ALA A 272 -3.69 -19.57 2.96
CA ALA A 272 -2.56 -19.90 2.11
C ALA A 272 -2.24 -21.40 2.12
N ARG A 273 -2.21 -22.05 3.30
CA ARG A 273 -2.04 -23.50 3.42
C ARG A 273 -3.12 -24.28 2.66
N ASP A 274 -4.39 -23.86 2.79
CA ASP A 274 -5.52 -24.53 2.15
C ASP A 274 -5.48 -24.49 0.62
N ILE A 275 -4.78 -23.50 0.05
CA ILE A 275 -4.61 -23.33 -1.41
C ILE A 275 -3.23 -23.76 -1.90
N GLY A 276 -2.37 -24.30 -1.02
CA GLY A 276 -1.03 -24.75 -1.37
C GLY A 276 -0.04 -23.62 -1.67
N VAL A 277 -0.31 -22.41 -1.16
CA VAL A 277 0.60 -21.25 -1.23
C VAL A 277 1.44 -21.19 0.04
N SER A 278 2.75 -20.95 -0.10
CA SER A 278 3.63 -20.74 1.05
C SER A 278 4.09 -19.30 1.13
N PHE A 279 4.08 -18.78 2.35
CA PHE A 279 4.88 -17.60 2.70
C PHE A 279 6.30 -18.06 3.07
N ASP A 280 7.26 -17.18 2.86
CA ASP A 280 8.66 -17.44 3.23
C ASP A 280 8.78 -17.55 4.76
N ASP A 281 9.44 -18.60 5.26
CA ASP A 281 9.61 -18.88 6.69
C ASP A 281 10.74 -18.03 7.31
#